data_b30069792f1fe9a79e82b8b02eb8f543
#
_entry.id   b30069792f1fe9a79e82b8b02eb8f543
#
_cell.length_a   1.000
_cell.length_b   1.000
_cell.length_c   1.000
_cell.angle_alpha   90.00
_cell.angle_beta   90.00
_cell.angle_gamma   90.00
#
_symmetry.space_group_name_H-M   'P 1'
#
loop_
_entity.id
_entity.type
_entity.pdbx_description
1 polymer ?
#
loop_
_entity_poly.entity_id
_entity_poly.type
_entity_poly.pdbx_seq_one_letter_code
_entity_poly.pdbx_strand_id
1 'polypeptide(L)'
;MKKVAFICVHNSCRSQMAEAFGKILGLNVFESYSAGTEERDKINQDAVRIMKEIGVDMELTQRPKLLREIPEIDIVITMGCNVSCPTLPCKHREDWGLDDPSGKSDEEFIYTRDKIKEKVEDLVSRIKNGQI
;
A
#
# COMPACT_ATOMS: atom_id res chain seq x y z
N MET A 1 0.38 15.80 -10.21
CA MET A 1 -0.03 15.09 -8.98
C MET A 1 1.16 14.48 -8.28
N LYS A 2 1.14 14.48 -6.97
CA LYS A 2 2.18 13.79 -6.19
C LYS A 2 2.09 12.29 -6.40
N LYS A 3 3.23 11.62 -6.31
CA LYS A 3 3.33 10.17 -6.43
C LYS A 3 3.57 9.58 -5.06
N VAL A 4 2.69 8.67 -4.63
CA VAL A 4 2.76 8.00 -3.35
C VAL A 4 3.08 6.52 -3.57
N ALA A 5 4.06 6.00 -2.85
CA ALA A 5 4.40 4.59 -2.90
C ALA A 5 4.22 3.95 -1.52
N PHE A 6 3.47 2.86 -1.51
CA PHE A 6 3.28 2.02 -0.32
C PHE A 6 4.27 0.86 -0.40
N ILE A 7 5.15 0.75 0.58
CA ILE A 7 6.30 -0.15 0.54
C ILE A 7 6.23 -1.19 1.66
N CYS A 8 6.43 -2.46 1.30
CA CYS A 8 6.67 -3.53 2.26
C CYS A 8 7.68 -4.52 1.65
N VAL A 9 8.05 -5.57 2.38
CA VAL A 9 9.11 -6.46 1.92
C VAL A 9 8.76 -7.17 0.60
N HIS A 10 7.61 -7.84 0.56
CA HIS A 10 7.23 -8.65 -0.61
C HIS A 10 6.26 -7.98 -1.57
N ASN A 11 5.66 -6.86 -1.21
CA ASN A 11 4.63 -6.20 -2.00
C ASN A 11 3.50 -7.18 -2.37
N SER A 12 3.05 -7.98 -1.42
CA SER A 12 2.04 -9.00 -1.70
C SER A 12 0.75 -8.86 -0.89
N CYS A 13 0.75 -8.14 0.22
CA CYS A 13 -0.42 -8.02 1.07
C CYS A 13 -0.73 -6.57 1.44
N ARG A 14 -0.15 -6.05 2.52
CA ARG A 14 -0.49 -4.72 3.05
C ARG A 14 -0.30 -3.59 2.03
N SER A 15 0.83 -3.55 1.37
CA SER A 15 1.11 -2.50 0.39
C SER A 15 0.23 -2.60 -0.85
N GLN A 16 -0.18 -3.81 -1.23
CA GLN A 16 -1.11 -3.99 -2.36
C GLN A 16 -2.51 -3.46 -2.00
N MET A 17 -2.99 -3.75 -0.79
CA MET A 17 -4.26 -3.21 -0.33
C MET A 17 -4.22 -1.68 -0.27
N ALA A 18 -3.11 -1.13 0.23
CA ALA A 18 -2.94 0.32 0.31
C ALA A 18 -2.93 0.96 -1.09
N GLU A 19 -2.23 0.36 -2.04
CA GLU A 19 -2.23 0.86 -3.42
C GLU A 19 -3.66 0.89 -3.99
N ALA A 20 -4.42 -0.18 -3.76
CA ALA A 20 -5.80 -0.27 -4.25
C ALA A 20 -6.68 0.83 -3.67
N PHE A 21 -6.63 1.04 -2.36
CA PHE A 21 -7.38 2.13 -1.73
C PHE A 21 -6.90 3.50 -2.22
N GLY A 22 -5.61 3.65 -2.42
CA GLY A 22 -5.05 4.90 -2.96
C GLY A 22 -5.59 5.22 -4.34
N LYS A 23 -5.72 4.22 -5.21
CA LYS A 23 -6.29 4.40 -6.55
C LYS A 23 -7.75 4.83 -6.50
N ILE A 24 -8.50 4.29 -5.55
CA ILE A 24 -9.94 4.57 -5.41
C ILE A 24 -10.18 5.87 -4.66
N LEU A 25 -9.64 6.00 -3.46
CA LEU A 25 -9.90 7.14 -2.56
C LEU A 25 -9.08 8.36 -2.94
N GLY A 26 -7.90 8.16 -3.52
CA GLY A 26 -7.00 9.23 -3.93
C GLY A 26 -7.11 9.63 -5.39
N LEU A 27 -8.16 9.19 -6.09
CA LEU A 27 -8.36 9.53 -7.49
C LEU A 27 -8.36 11.05 -7.68
N ASN A 28 -7.53 11.54 -8.60
CA ASN A 28 -7.32 12.96 -8.86
C ASN A 28 -6.63 13.73 -7.73
N VAL A 29 -6.16 13.04 -6.70
CA VAL A 29 -5.41 13.64 -5.58
C VAL A 29 -3.94 13.26 -5.65
N PHE A 30 -3.65 11.97 -5.85
CA PHE A 30 -2.27 11.48 -6.03
C PHE A 30 -2.26 10.24 -6.90
N GLU A 31 -1.07 9.93 -7.45
CA GLU A 31 -0.85 8.67 -8.15
C GLU A 31 -0.40 7.63 -7.12
N SER A 32 -1.03 6.46 -7.14
CA SER A 32 -0.80 5.41 -6.16
C SER A 32 0.05 4.28 -6.73
N TYR A 33 1.14 3.96 -6.04
CA TYR A 33 2.06 2.88 -6.39
C TYR A 33 2.34 2.03 -5.17
N SER A 34 2.82 0.81 -5.40
CA SER A 34 3.38 -0.02 -4.34
C SER A 34 4.55 -0.80 -4.87
N ALA A 35 5.46 -1.20 -3.99
CA ALA A 35 6.61 -2.00 -4.36
C ALA A 35 7.19 -2.71 -3.14
N GLY A 36 8.03 -3.71 -3.38
CA GLY A 36 8.72 -4.45 -2.35
C GLY A 36 10.21 -4.52 -2.59
N THR A 37 10.93 -5.04 -1.61
CA THR A 37 12.38 -5.22 -1.68
C THR A 37 12.76 -6.61 -2.16
N GLU A 38 11.83 -7.57 -2.09
CA GLU A 38 12.06 -8.95 -2.51
C GLU A 38 11.00 -9.37 -3.53
N GLU A 39 11.40 -10.24 -4.45
CA GLU A 39 10.50 -10.73 -5.49
C GLU A 39 9.41 -11.63 -4.92
N ARG A 40 8.23 -11.55 -5.53
CA ARG A 40 7.09 -12.40 -5.23
C ARG A 40 6.30 -12.59 -6.52
N ASP A 41 5.81 -13.81 -6.77
CA ASP A 41 5.13 -14.14 -8.03
C ASP A 41 3.73 -13.55 -8.13
N LYS A 42 3.01 -13.50 -7.03
CA LYS A 42 1.62 -13.04 -7.03
C LYS A 42 1.23 -12.41 -5.70
N ILE A 43 0.14 -11.66 -5.76
CA ILE A 43 -0.46 -11.04 -4.57
C ILE A 43 -0.95 -12.15 -3.64
N ASN A 44 -0.89 -11.92 -2.34
CA ASN A 44 -1.44 -12.84 -1.35
C ASN A 44 -2.91 -13.11 -1.67
N GLN A 45 -3.27 -14.37 -1.86
CA GLN A 45 -4.61 -14.74 -2.32
C GLN A 45 -5.69 -14.51 -1.27
N ASP A 46 -5.35 -14.53 0.01
CA ASP A 46 -6.29 -14.17 1.06
C ASP A 46 -6.60 -12.68 1.00
N ALA A 47 -5.59 -11.85 0.74
CA ALA A 47 -5.79 -10.41 0.56
C ALA A 47 -6.66 -10.13 -0.66
N VAL A 48 -6.43 -10.85 -1.77
CA VAL A 48 -7.26 -10.72 -2.97
C VAL A 48 -8.72 -11.02 -2.65
N ARG A 49 -8.96 -12.12 -1.95
CA ARG A 49 -10.31 -12.55 -1.58
C ARG A 49 -11.00 -11.54 -0.66
N ILE A 50 -10.31 -11.08 0.36
CA ILE A 50 -10.85 -10.13 1.33
C ILE A 50 -11.18 -8.78 0.68
N MET A 51 -10.36 -8.33 -0.27
CA MET A 51 -10.65 -7.10 -1.01
C MET A 51 -11.82 -7.27 -1.97
N LYS A 52 -11.99 -8.45 -2.56
CA LYS A 52 -13.14 -8.73 -3.42
C LYS A 52 -14.46 -8.63 -2.65
N GLU A 53 -14.47 -8.92 -1.36
CA GLU A 53 -15.67 -8.79 -0.51
C GLU A 53 -16.22 -7.36 -0.50
N ILE A 54 -15.36 -6.38 -0.72
CA ILE A 54 -15.77 -4.98 -0.78
C ILE A 54 -15.74 -4.43 -2.21
N GLY A 55 -15.74 -5.32 -3.19
CA GLY A 55 -15.85 -4.95 -4.59
C GLY A 55 -14.54 -4.54 -5.26
N VAL A 56 -13.39 -4.84 -4.67
CA VAL A 56 -12.09 -4.46 -5.20
C VAL A 56 -11.32 -5.69 -5.67
N ASP A 57 -11.07 -5.80 -6.97
CA ASP A 57 -10.28 -6.88 -7.54
C ASP A 57 -8.88 -6.39 -7.86
N MET A 58 -7.94 -6.63 -6.93
CA MET A 58 -6.57 -6.15 -7.07
C MET A 58 -5.84 -6.79 -8.26
N GLU A 59 -6.19 -8.01 -8.63
CA GLU A 59 -5.49 -8.73 -9.70
C GLU A 59 -5.75 -8.15 -11.09
N LEU A 60 -6.81 -7.35 -11.26
CA LEU A 60 -7.10 -6.73 -12.54
C LEU A 60 -6.06 -5.68 -12.94
N THR A 61 -5.48 -4.98 -11.98
CA THR A 61 -4.62 -3.83 -12.26
C THR A 61 -3.29 -3.84 -11.51
N GLN A 62 -3.08 -4.80 -10.62
CA GLN A 62 -1.92 -4.80 -9.73
C GLN A 62 -1.19 -6.13 -9.77
N ARG A 63 0.11 -6.09 -9.47
CA ARG A 63 0.99 -7.24 -9.32
C ARG A 63 2.11 -6.87 -8.37
N PRO A 64 2.78 -7.85 -7.75
CA PRO A 64 3.98 -7.55 -6.96
C PRO A 64 5.06 -6.93 -7.84
N LYS A 65 5.74 -5.91 -7.32
CA LYS A 65 6.76 -5.15 -8.04
C LYS A 65 7.95 -4.88 -7.13
N LEU A 66 9.10 -4.70 -7.73
CA LEU A 66 10.29 -4.26 -7.02
C LEU A 66 10.41 -2.74 -7.09
N LEU A 67 11.20 -2.19 -6.18
CA LEU A 67 11.40 -0.73 -6.10
C LEU A 67 11.86 -0.12 -7.42
N ARG A 68 12.69 -0.84 -8.19
CA ARG A 68 13.19 -0.34 -9.47
C ARG A 68 12.12 -0.23 -10.56
N GLU A 69 10.97 -0.82 -10.32
CA GLU A 69 9.88 -0.83 -11.32
C GLU A 69 8.91 0.34 -11.18
N ILE A 70 9.06 1.15 -10.14
CA ILE A 70 8.19 2.32 -9.93
C ILE A 70 8.94 3.61 -10.24
N PRO A 71 8.22 4.71 -10.58
CA PRO A 71 8.87 5.99 -10.89
C PRO A 71 9.43 6.67 -9.66
N GLU A 72 9.96 7.87 -9.82
CA GLU A 72 10.37 8.73 -8.70
C GLU A 72 9.14 9.03 -7.84
N ILE A 73 9.32 8.96 -6.53
CA ILE A 73 8.23 9.05 -5.56
C ILE A 73 8.38 10.31 -4.71
N ASP A 74 7.26 10.98 -4.46
CA ASP A 74 7.22 12.16 -3.57
C ASP A 74 7.00 11.75 -2.12
N ILE A 75 6.13 10.78 -1.88
CA ILE A 75 5.73 10.34 -0.54
C ILE A 75 5.91 8.83 -0.42
N VAL A 76 6.69 8.39 0.55
CA VAL A 76 6.89 6.96 0.83
C VAL A 76 6.17 6.59 2.12
N ILE A 77 5.31 5.59 2.03
CA ILE A 77 4.60 5.04 3.18
C ILE A 77 5.07 3.59 3.38
N THR A 78 5.71 3.32 4.50
CA THR A 78 6.11 1.95 4.85
C THR A 78 5.04 1.33 5.74
N MET A 79 4.89 0.01 5.65
CA MET A 79 3.75 -0.68 6.24
C MET A 79 4.08 -1.39 7.56
N GLY A 80 5.13 -0.97 8.24
CA GLY A 80 5.53 -1.60 9.50
C GLY A 80 6.60 -2.67 9.33
N CYS A 81 7.43 -2.55 8.32
CA CYS A 81 8.57 -3.46 8.18
C CYS A 81 9.62 -3.10 9.23
N ASN A 82 9.90 -4.02 10.13
CA ASN A 82 10.88 -3.86 11.19
C ASN A 82 12.32 -3.96 10.69
N VAL A 83 12.54 -4.21 9.42
CA VAL A 83 13.85 -4.45 8.86
C VAL A 83 14.06 -3.44 7.77
N SER A 84 15.25 -2.85 7.76
CA SER A 84 15.79 -2.02 6.69
C SER A 84 14.84 -1.82 5.51
N CYS A 85 13.83 -0.99 5.70
CA CYS A 85 13.10 -0.46 4.56
C CYS A 85 14.14 0.34 3.77
N PRO A 86 14.27 0.08 2.47
CA PRO A 86 15.28 0.75 1.68
C PRO A 86 15.05 2.24 1.69
N THR A 87 16.13 2.98 1.64
CA THR A 87 16.07 4.43 1.55
C THR A 87 15.70 4.79 0.12
N LEU A 88 14.42 5.05 -0.12
CA LEU A 88 13.98 5.67 -1.36
C LEU A 88 14.04 7.18 -1.20
N PRO A 89 14.66 7.90 -2.14
CA PRO A 89 14.59 9.35 -2.10
C PRO A 89 13.15 9.82 -2.18
N CYS A 90 12.74 10.68 -1.27
CA CYS A 90 11.39 11.20 -1.22
C CYS A 90 11.34 12.50 -0.44
N LYS A 91 10.24 13.23 -0.56
CA LYS A 91 10.05 14.50 0.16
C LYS A 91 9.41 14.29 1.52
N HIS A 92 8.62 13.23 1.66
CA HIS A 92 7.94 12.89 2.90
C HIS A 92 7.92 11.38 3.08
N ARG A 93 8.16 10.92 4.29
CA ARG A 93 8.18 9.50 4.62
C ARG A 93 7.51 9.26 5.96
N GLU A 94 6.67 8.23 6.04
CA GLU A 94 6.08 7.82 7.31
C GLU A 94 5.89 6.30 7.32
N ASP A 95 5.86 5.73 8.53
CA ASP A 95 5.61 4.30 8.72
C ASP A 95 4.26 4.12 9.42
N TRP A 96 3.43 3.22 8.90
CA TRP A 96 2.10 2.99 9.46
C TRP A 96 2.06 1.93 10.55
N GLY A 97 3.12 1.18 10.75
CA GLY A 97 3.24 0.23 11.87
C GLY A 97 2.17 -0.84 11.91
N LEU A 98 1.75 -1.35 10.76
CA LEU A 98 0.68 -2.35 10.67
C LEU A 98 1.24 -3.77 10.77
N ASP A 99 0.55 -4.63 11.52
CA ASP A 99 0.91 -6.05 11.58
C ASP A 99 0.59 -6.72 10.24
N ASP A 100 1.42 -7.69 9.86
CA ASP A 100 1.22 -8.47 8.64
C ASP A 100 0.19 -9.58 8.92
N PRO A 101 -0.97 -9.58 8.26
CA PRO A 101 -1.98 -10.62 8.47
C PRO A 101 -1.71 -11.91 7.72
N SER A 102 -0.65 -11.99 6.92
CA SER A 102 -0.33 -13.20 6.14
C SER A 102 -0.25 -14.44 7.02
N GLY A 103 -0.99 -15.49 6.63
CA GLY A 103 -1.06 -16.73 7.38
C GLY A 103 -1.97 -16.69 8.61
N LYS A 104 -2.64 -15.57 8.85
CA LYS A 104 -3.58 -15.42 9.97
C LYS A 104 -5.02 -15.57 9.50
N SER A 105 -5.99 -15.38 10.42
CA SER A 105 -7.40 -15.54 10.14
C SER A 105 -7.96 -14.44 9.24
N ASP A 106 -9.16 -14.68 8.69
CA ASP A 106 -9.87 -13.68 7.90
C ASP A 106 -10.17 -12.43 8.72
N GLU A 107 -10.46 -12.58 10.00
CA GLU A 107 -10.70 -11.44 10.90
C GLU A 107 -9.49 -10.51 10.96
N GLU A 108 -8.28 -11.08 11.00
CA GLU A 108 -7.04 -10.30 10.97
C GLU A 108 -6.85 -9.55 9.66
N PHE A 109 -7.18 -10.20 8.52
CA PHE A 109 -7.15 -9.55 7.21
C PHE A 109 -8.17 -8.42 7.13
N ILE A 110 -9.37 -8.63 7.62
CA ILE A 110 -10.43 -7.62 7.62
C ILE A 110 -10.04 -6.42 8.49
N TYR A 111 -9.50 -6.69 9.67
CA TYR A 111 -9.02 -5.64 10.56
C TYR A 111 -7.93 -4.80 9.89
N THR A 112 -6.94 -5.45 9.29
CA THR A 112 -5.84 -4.79 8.60
C THR A 112 -6.35 -3.99 7.40
N ARG A 113 -7.24 -4.57 6.61
CA ARG A 113 -7.87 -3.89 5.47
C ARG A 113 -8.55 -2.59 5.91
N ASP A 114 -9.36 -2.67 6.97
CA ASP A 114 -10.11 -1.52 7.43
C ASP A 114 -9.20 -0.44 8.02
N LYS A 115 -8.12 -0.83 8.69
CA LYS A 115 -7.10 0.10 9.19
C LYS A 115 -6.38 0.81 8.05
N ILE A 116 -6.00 0.08 7.01
CA ILE A 116 -5.36 0.65 5.84
C ILE A 116 -6.29 1.67 5.17
N LYS A 117 -7.56 1.32 5.03
CA LYS A 117 -8.54 2.23 4.44
C LYS A 117 -8.61 3.55 5.22
N GLU A 118 -8.71 3.49 6.55
CA GLU A 118 -8.73 4.69 7.39
C GLU A 118 -7.48 5.55 7.19
N LYS A 119 -6.32 4.92 7.13
CA LYS A 119 -5.05 5.63 6.96
C LYS A 119 -4.93 6.25 5.57
N VAL A 120 -5.42 5.58 4.54
CA VAL A 120 -5.45 6.14 3.19
C VAL A 120 -6.41 7.33 3.12
N GLU A 121 -7.56 7.24 3.76
CA GLU A 121 -8.51 8.36 3.83
C GLU A 121 -7.86 9.59 4.48
N ASP A 122 -7.13 9.38 5.57
CA ASP A 122 -6.40 10.46 6.23
C ASP A 122 -5.30 11.03 5.34
N LEU A 123 -4.56 10.17 4.66
CA LEU A 123 -3.50 10.57 3.73
C LEU A 123 -4.07 11.44 2.60
N VAL A 124 -5.19 11.02 2.02
CA VAL A 124 -5.87 11.77 0.96
C VAL A 124 -6.20 13.18 1.47
N SER A 125 -6.77 13.28 2.67
CA SER A 125 -7.14 14.54 3.28
C SER A 125 -5.93 15.47 3.47
N ARG A 126 -4.83 14.92 4.00
CA ARG A 126 -3.61 15.71 4.24
C ARG A 126 -2.99 16.21 2.95
N ILE A 127 -3.00 15.42 1.90
CA ILE A 127 -2.47 15.83 0.59
C ILE A 127 -3.37 16.92 -0.01
N LYS A 128 -4.69 16.74 0.04
CA LYS A 128 -5.64 17.73 -0.47
C LYS A 128 -5.50 19.07 0.23
N ASN A 129 -5.21 19.05 1.53
CA ASN A 129 -5.08 20.26 2.33
C ASN A 129 -3.68 20.88 2.26
N GLY A 130 -2.77 20.30 1.48
CA GLY A 130 -1.42 20.82 1.32
C GLY A 130 -0.52 20.60 2.53
N GLN A 131 -0.87 19.67 3.41
CA GLN A 131 -0.06 19.38 4.60
C GLN A 131 1.17 18.54 4.30
N ILE A 132 1.12 17.75 3.25
CA ILE A 132 2.28 16.98 2.78
C ILE A 132 2.28 16.91 1.25
#